data_da224d71cbb4c70e9eae72828f6ab9fc
#
_entry.id   da224d71cbb4c70e9eae72828f6ab9fc
#
_cell.length_a   1.000
_cell.length_b   1.000
_cell.length_c   1.000
_cell.angle_alpha   90.00
_cell.angle_beta   90.00
_cell.angle_gamma   90.00
#
_symmetry.space_group_name_H-M   'P 1'
#
loop_
_entity.id
_entity.type
_entity.pdbx_description
1 polymer ?
#
loop_
_entity_poly.entity_id
_entity_poly.type
_entity_poly.pdbx_seq_one_letter_code
_entity_poly.pdbx_strand_id
1 'polypeptide(L)'
;MKTLFDTTTLRRHTLKNRIWRSATWLALADAEGNVTDEIVRTYEELAKGGAAMIITGLTSILRNDAEIGGGAKFYDDRFIAGHKRLTDAIHKHGALVLMQTAIVDGPVDELTTEQVEEIVHLFGDAAHRAEEAGYDGVQIHAAHFFYLSKFISPLLNHRTDRYGGDQRGRTRILYEILKDMREKTSPDFLITMKINSTDEYPGGLTGKDFHVSCKLMANAGIDAIEVSGNGTSHTGIKAGQNEGYFRAAAMRLAEVVDVPIVLVGGLRSIEKINQYLNEPTNEARAEGKLACTMPCKEEEADRQTRIEYISLSRPLVREPNLIQRWQDGDTRPSLCVSCNTCYRTPGHQCIFNLRKNSSSNRK
;
A
#
# COMPACT_ATOMS: atom_id res chain seq x y z
N MET A 1 -24.79 5.56 -5.08
CA MET A 1 -23.65 6.22 -4.39
C MET A 1 -22.92 5.18 -3.58
N LYS A 2 -21.57 5.08 -3.70
CA LYS A 2 -20.76 4.15 -2.91
C LYS A 2 -20.72 4.60 -1.45
N THR A 3 -20.80 3.67 -0.52
CA THR A 3 -20.54 3.93 0.90
C THR A 3 -19.29 3.21 1.38
N LEU A 4 -18.69 3.72 2.43
CA LEU A 4 -17.48 3.15 3.01
C LEU A 4 -17.69 1.69 3.47
N PHE A 5 -18.93 1.36 3.87
CA PHE A 5 -19.31 0.04 4.42
C PHE A 5 -19.99 -0.90 3.42
N ASP A 6 -20.03 -0.54 2.14
CA ASP A 6 -20.53 -1.48 1.13
C ASP A 6 -19.60 -2.69 1.03
N THR A 7 -20.22 -3.87 0.98
CA THR A 7 -19.52 -5.09 0.58
C THR A 7 -19.08 -4.97 -0.88
N THR A 8 -17.86 -5.37 -1.18
CA THR A 8 -17.28 -5.29 -2.53
C THR A 8 -16.62 -6.60 -2.91
N THR A 9 -16.23 -6.70 -4.18
CA THR A 9 -15.49 -7.86 -4.69
C THR A 9 -14.21 -7.40 -5.37
N LEU A 10 -13.08 -8.02 -5.03
CA LEU A 10 -11.81 -7.87 -5.72
C LEU A 10 -11.38 -9.26 -6.22
N ARG A 11 -11.31 -9.46 -7.54
CA ARG A 11 -11.27 -10.79 -8.14
C ARG A 11 -12.42 -11.66 -7.61
N ARG A 12 -12.11 -12.78 -6.92
CA ARG A 12 -13.08 -13.68 -6.30
C ARG A 12 -13.26 -13.48 -4.79
N HIS A 13 -12.47 -12.54 -4.21
CA HIS A 13 -12.57 -12.27 -2.78
C HIS A 13 -13.65 -11.24 -2.47
N THR A 14 -14.48 -11.56 -1.51
CA THR A 14 -15.47 -10.62 -0.96
C THR A 14 -14.88 -9.85 0.20
N LEU A 15 -14.93 -8.52 0.13
CA LEU A 15 -14.51 -7.62 1.18
C LEU A 15 -15.74 -7.07 1.91
N LYS A 16 -15.76 -7.16 3.24
CA LYS A 16 -16.88 -6.71 4.08
C LYS A 16 -17.12 -5.19 4.08
N ASN A 17 -16.15 -4.40 3.61
CA ASN A 17 -16.22 -2.96 3.43
C ASN A 17 -15.09 -2.48 2.50
N ARG A 18 -14.98 -1.16 2.25
CA ARG A 18 -13.97 -0.55 1.36
C ARG A 18 -12.72 -0.08 2.07
N ILE A 19 -12.49 -0.46 3.34
CA ILE A 19 -11.39 0.07 4.14
C ILE A 19 -10.27 -0.96 4.29
N TRP A 20 -9.09 -0.56 3.84
CA TRP A 20 -7.85 -1.33 3.97
C TRP A 20 -6.98 -0.76 5.09
N ARG A 21 -6.27 -1.62 5.79
CA ARG A 21 -5.11 -1.23 6.57
C ARG A 21 -3.93 -1.09 5.64
N SER A 22 -3.47 0.14 5.38
CA SER A 22 -2.25 0.40 4.61
C SER A 22 -1.04 -0.22 5.29
N ALA A 23 -0.12 -0.77 4.51
CA ALA A 23 1.14 -1.28 5.03
C ALA A 23 1.79 -0.26 5.96
N THR A 24 2.13 -0.71 7.15
CA THR A 24 2.77 0.13 8.18
C THR A 24 3.79 -0.74 8.90
N TRP A 25 5.04 -0.34 8.83
CA TRP A 25 6.11 -1.01 9.54
C TRP A 25 5.88 -0.92 11.05
N LEU A 26 5.89 -2.07 11.74
CA LEU A 26 5.64 -2.17 13.18
C LEU A 26 6.92 -2.18 14.01
N ALA A 27 8.06 -2.54 13.41
CA ALA A 27 9.35 -2.72 14.11
C ALA A 27 9.26 -3.69 15.31
N LEU A 28 8.56 -4.81 15.13
CA LEU A 28 8.24 -5.79 16.19
C LEU A 28 8.72 -7.22 15.87
N ALA A 29 9.36 -7.45 14.70
CA ALA A 29 10.00 -8.73 14.43
C ALA A 29 11.19 -8.94 15.37
N ASP A 30 11.53 -10.21 15.64
CA ASP A 30 12.72 -10.53 16.42
C ASP A 30 14.03 -10.24 15.64
N ALA A 31 15.16 -10.52 16.25
CA ALA A 31 16.48 -10.27 15.66
C ALA A 31 16.72 -11.07 14.37
N GLU A 32 16.10 -12.22 14.21
CA GLU A 32 16.17 -13.08 13.03
C GLU A 32 15.14 -12.69 11.96
N GLY A 33 14.21 -11.77 12.26
CA GLY A 33 13.13 -11.33 11.38
C GLY A 33 11.87 -12.19 11.44
N ASN A 34 11.71 -13.02 12.49
CA ASN A 34 10.50 -13.83 12.67
C ASN A 34 9.31 -13.00 13.14
N VAL A 35 8.10 -13.47 12.79
CA VAL A 35 6.83 -12.92 13.30
C VAL A 35 6.69 -13.25 14.77
N THR A 36 6.66 -12.21 15.62
CA THR A 36 6.45 -12.33 17.07
C THR A 36 4.96 -12.41 17.43
N ASP A 37 4.66 -12.85 18.65
CA ASP A 37 3.28 -12.86 19.15
C ASP A 37 2.70 -11.44 19.25
N GLU A 38 3.53 -10.42 19.43
CA GLU A 38 3.10 -9.03 19.45
C GLU A 38 2.65 -8.55 18.07
N ILE A 39 3.34 -8.96 17.00
CA ILE A 39 2.90 -8.73 15.62
C ILE A 39 1.54 -9.37 15.39
N VAL A 40 1.38 -10.65 15.76
CA VAL A 40 0.12 -11.39 15.60
C VAL A 40 -1.02 -10.68 16.32
N ARG A 41 -0.84 -10.33 17.60
CA ARG A 41 -1.85 -9.59 18.38
C ARG A 41 -2.22 -8.25 17.76
N THR A 42 -1.23 -7.49 17.29
CA THR A 42 -1.46 -6.16 16.70
C THR A 42 -2.33 -6.26 15.44
N TYR A 43 -2.06 -7.23 14.57
CA TYR A 43 -2.86 -7.40 13.36
C TYR A 43 -4.23 -8.04 13.63
N GLU A 44 -4.32 -8.93 14.60
CA GLU A 44 -5.61 -9.47 15.06
C GLU A 44 -6.54 -8.37 15.59
N GLU A 45 -6.01 -7.42 16.38
CA GLU A 45 -6.77 -6.25 16.86
C GLU A 45 -7.28 -5.37 15.71
N LEU A 46 -6.48 -5.16 14.67
CA LEU A 46 -6.90 -4.42 13.48
C LEU A 46 -8.02 -5.16 12.71
N ALA A 47 -7.96 -6.47 12.62
CA ALA A 47 -8.99 -7.30 11.99
C ALA A 47 -10.31 -7.26 12.79
N LYS A 48 -10.25 -7.38 14.13
CA LYS A 48 -11.37 -7.16 15.07
C LYS A 48 -11.94 -5.76 14.93
N GLY A 49 -11.08 -4.76 14.71
CA GLY A 49 -11.44 -3.35 14.55
C GLY A 49 -12.15 -3.02 13.23
N GLY A 50 -12.42 -4.00 12.37
CA GLY A 50 -13.30 -3.86 11.22
C GLY A 50 -12.60 -3.69 9.87
N ALA A 51 -11.27 -3.70 9.77
CA ALA A 51 -10.59 -3.63 8.47
C ALA A 51 -11.04 -4.80 7.57
N ALA A 52 -11.38 -4.50 6.30
CA ALA A 52 -11.74 -5.54 5.34
C ALA A 52 -10.50 -6.23 4.76
N MET A 53 -9.41 -5.49 4.59
CA MET A 53 -8.12 -6.00 4.14
C MET A 53 -7.01 -5.39 4.98
N ILE A 54 -6.04 -6.20 5.31
CA ILE A 54 -4.84 -5.78 6.05
C ILE A 54 -3.62 -6.03 5.16
N ILE A 55 -2.88 -4.97 4.84
CA ILE A 55 -1.57 -5.11 4.23
C ILE A 55 -0.54 -5.05 5.35
N THR A 56 0.21 -6.13 5.54
CA THR A 56 1.25 -6.18 6.57
C THR A 56 2.33 -5.13 6.31
N GLY A 57 3.12 -4.82 7.32
CA GLY A 57 4.29 -3.95 7.14
C GLY A 57 5.28 -4.55 6.14
N LEU A 58 6.17 -3.72 5.65
CA LEU A 58 7.26 -4.13 4.77
C LEU A 58 7.91 -5.41 5.28
N THR A 59 7.98 -6.42 4.41
CA THR A 59 8.59 -7.72 4.68
C THR A 59 9.71 -7.94 3.67
N SER A 60 10.94 -8.07 4.15
CA SER A 60 12.10 -8.28 3.29
C SER A 60 12.13 -9.69 2.74
N ILE A 61 12.30 -9.80 1.42
CA ILE A 61 12.39 -11.07 0.69
C ILE A 61 13.83 -11.42 0.33
N LEU A 62 14.80 -10.63 0.75
CA LEU A 62 16.21 -10.85 0.47
C LEU A 62 16.95 -11.24 1.77
N ARG A 63 17.79 -12.27 1.71
CA ARG A 63 18.52 -12.78 2.89
C ARG A 63 19.44 -11.72 3.50
N ASN A 64 20.21 -11.03 2.66
CA ASN A 64 21.20 -10.03 3.06
C ASN A 64 20.72 -8.62 2.69
N ASP A 65 19.44 -8.33 2.94
CA ASP A 65 18.88 -7.00 2.72
C ASP A 65 19.42 -5.98 3.72
N ALA A 66 19.32 -4.70 3.36
CA ALA A 66 19.62 -3.62 4.30
C ALA A 66 18.75 -3.73 5.55
N GLU A 67 19.35 -3.59 6.72
CA GLU A 67 18.64 -3.76 7.97
C GLU A 67 17.72 -2.57 8.29
N ILE A 68 16.47 -2.88 8.57
CA ILE A 68 15.56 -2.01 9.29
C ILE A 68 15.19 -2.71 10.59
N GLY A 69 15.54 -2.11 11.74
CA GLY A 69 15.37 -2.74 13.05
C GLY A 69 13.95 -3.24 13.29
N GLY A 70 13.81 -4.52 13.63
CA GLY A 70 12.51 -5.17 13.82
C GLY A 70 11.69 -5.38 12.54
N GLY A 71 12.33 -5.39 11.37
CA GLY A 71 11.71 -5.74 10.09
C GLY A 71 11.47 -7.25 9.96
N ALA A 72 10.27 -7.64 9.51
CA ALA A 72 9.99 -9.03 9.20
C ALA A 72 10.73 -9.48 7.93
N LYS A 73 11.14 -10.75 7.88
CA LYS A 73 11.84 -11.36 6.75
C LYS A 73 11.03 -12.55 6.20
N PHE A 74 11.17 -12.80 4.89
CA PHE A 74 10.44 -13.90 4.22
C PHE A 74 11.21 -14.49 3.01
N TYR A 75 12.51 -14.54 3.11
CA TYR A 75 13.39 -15.08 2.06
C TYR A 75 13.56 -16.59 2.10
N ASP A 76 12.96 -17.29 3.06
CA ASP A 76 13.19 -18.71 3.33
C ASP A 76 11.91 -19.34 3.91
N ASP A 77 11.67 -20.63 3.62
CA ASP A 77 10.47 -21.35 4.03
C ASP A 77 10.33 -21.49 5.55
N ARG A 78 11.43 -21.36 6.30
CA ARG A 78 11.41 -21.36 7.76
C ARG A 78 10.50 -20.29 8.37
N PHE A 79 10.21 -19.23 7.63
CA PHE A 79 9.33 -18.15 8.09
C PHE A 79 7.83 -18.46 7.90
N ILE A 80 7.47 -19.46 7.07
CA ILE A 80 6.08 -19.79 6.73
C ILE A 80 5.24 -20.01 7.99
N ALA A 81 5.72 -20.81 8.94
CA ALA A 81 4.96 -21.15 10.14
C ALA A 81 4.59 -19.90 10.99
N GLY A 82 5.50 -18.94 11.11
CA GLY A 82 5.25 -17.68 11.83
C GLY A 82 4.22 -16.81 11.11
N HIS A 83 4.35 -16.67 9.79
CA HIS A 83 3.41 -15.93 8.97
C HIS A 83 2.04 -16.60 8.90
N LYS A 84 1.99 -17.95 8.89
CA LYS A 84 0.71 -18.67 8.96
C LYS A 84 -0.08 -18.39 10.23
N ARG A 85 0.57 -18.32 11.39
CA ARG A 85 -0.09 -17.91 12.64
C ARG A 85 -0.71 -16.51 12.52
N LEU A 86 -0.02 -15.61 11.82
CA LEU A 86 -0.50 -14.25 11.57
C LEU A 86 -1.74 -14.23 10.67
N THR A 87 -1.70 -14.93 9.53
CA THR A 87 -2.82 -15.01 8.59
C THR A 87 -4.04 -15.66 9.22
N ASP A 88 -3.86 -16.77 9.93
CA ASP A 88 -4.93 -17.47 10.66
C ASP A 88 -5.60 -16.55 11.70
N ALA A 89 -4.83 -15.73 12.42
CA ALA A 89 -5.37 -14.78 13.41
C ALA A 89 -6.21 -13.67 12.76
N ILE A 90 -5.80 -13.18 11.60
CA ILE A 90 -6.54 -12.15 10.85
C ILE A 90 -7.82 -12.73 10.26
N HIS A 91 -7.75 -13.90 9.64
CA HIS A 91 -8.89 -14.56 8.98
C HIS A 91 -10.03 -14.90 9.95
N LYS A 92 -9.75 -15.20 11.22
CA LYS A 92 -10.77 -15.41 12.27
C LYS A 92 -11.79 -14.28 12.38
N HIS A 93 -11.43 -13.07 11.94
CA HIS A 93 -12.26 -11.87 12.01
C HIS A 93 -12.79 -11.42 10.62
N GLY A 94 -12.69 -12.30 9.61
CA GLY A 94 -13.22 -12.06 8.26
C GLY A 94 -12.53 -10.89 7.53
N ALA A 95 -11.27 -10.63 7.82
CA ALA A 95 -10.44 -9.74 7.05
C ALA A 95 -9.52 -10.52 6.12
N LEU A 96 -9.28 -10.01 4.90
CA LEU A 96 -8.24 -10.51 4.01
C LEU A 96 -6.88 -9.96 4.44
N VAL A 97 -5.81 -10.67 4.07
CA VAL A 97 -4.45 -10.24 4.40
C VAL A 97 -3.50 -10.36 3.22
N LEU A 98 -2.79 -9.26 2.91
CA LEU A 98 -1.73 -9.21 1.91
C LEU A 98 -0.39 -8.96 2.59
N MET A 99 0.67 -9.63 2.12
CA MET A 99 2.03 -9.32 2.54
C MET A 99 2.61 -8.22 1.65
N GLN A 100 3.14 -7.14 2.22
CA GLN A 100 3.91 -6.19 1.44
C GLN A 100 5.33 -6.71 1.21
N THR A 101 5.60 -7.19 -0.01
CA THR A 101 6.91 -7.69 -0.43
C THR A 101 7.84 -6.55 -0.79
N ALA A 102 9.04 -6.55 -0.25
CA ALA A 102 10.03 -5.51 -0.52
C ALA A 102 11.47 -6.04 -0.44
N ILE A 103 12.35 -5.34 -1.12
CA ILE A 103 13.78 -5.25 -0.81
C ILE A 103 13.98 -3.83 -0.28
N VAL A 104 14.70 -3.69 0.83
CA VAL A 104 14.87 -2.39 1.51
C VAL A 104 15.75 -1.49 0.68
N ASP A 105 16.93 -1.99 0.30
CA ASP A 105 17.90 -1.22 -0.46
C ASP A 105 18.82 -2.12 -1.29
N GLY A 106 19.48 -1.54 -2.29
CA GLY A 106 20.43 -2.24 -3.14
C GLY A 106 20.86 -1.39 -4.34
N PRO A 107 21.86 -1.88 -5.09
CA PRO A 107 22.33 -1.25 -6.32
C PRO A 107 21.27 -1.35 -7.41
N VAL A 108 21.28 -0.39 -8.36
CA VAL A 108 20.42 -0.40 -9.54
C VAL A 108 21.25 -0.43 -10.83
N ASP A 109 22.15 0.52 -10.98
CA ASP A 109 22.91 0.71 -12.21
C ASP A 109 24.05 -0.33 -12.36
N GLU A 110 24.58 -0.83 -11.25
CA GLU A 110 25.72 -1.75 -11.20
C GLU A 110 25.33 -3.21 -11.46
N LEU A 111 24.06 -3.55 -11.44
CA LEU A 111 23.61 -4.93 -11.67
C LEU A 111 23.72 -5.32 -13.14
N THR A 112 24.06 -6.58 -13.41
CA THR A 112 23.87 -7.16 -14.74
C THR A 112 22.38 -7.39 -15.01
N THR A 113 22.02 -7.62 -16.28
CA THR A 113 20.65 -7.97 -16.67
C THR A 113 20.18 -9.25 -15.96
N GLU A 114 21.04 -10.25 -15.89
CA GLU A 114 20.78 -11.56 -15.26
C GLU A 114 20.55 -11.40 -13.74
N GLN A 115 21.28 -10.53 -13.07
CA GLN A 115 21.05 -10.25 -11.65
C GLN A 115 19.70 -9.58 -11.41
N VAL A 116 19.23 -8.73 -12.32
CA VAL A 116 17.86 -8.15 -12.24
C VAL A 116 16.80 -9.24 -12.44
N GLU A 117 17.04 -10.20 -13.37
CA GLU A 117 16.14 -11.34 -13.56
C GLU A 117 16.10 -12.26 -12.31
N GLU A 118 17.22 -12.47 -11.65
CA GLU A 118 17.25 -13.19 -10.36
C GLU A 118 16.39 -12.50 -9.30
N ILE A 119 16.44 -11.16 -9.24
CA ILE A 119 15.58 -10.39 -8.32
C ILE A 119 14.11 -10.57 -8.67
N VAL A 120 13.75 -10.58 -9.96
CA VAL A 120 12.37 -10.87 -10.40
C VAL A 120 11.89 -12.20 -9.84
N HIS A 121 12.70 -13.26 -9.95
CA HIS A 121 12.38 -14.59 -9.45
C HIS A 121 12.25 -14.64 -7.92
N LEU A 122 13.05 -13.87 -7.16
CA LEU A 122 12.92 -13.78 -5.70
C LEU A 122 11.54 -13.24 -5.29
N PHE A 123 11.00 -12.27 -6.02
CA PHE A 123 9.66 -11.75 -5.76
C PHE A 123 8.58 -12.78 -6.06
N GLY A 124 8.71 -13.56 -7.14
CA GLY A 124 7.78 -14.63 -7.47
C GLY A 124 7.81 -15.76 -6.43
N ASP A 125 9.00 -16.19 -6.00
CA ASP A 125 9.16 -17.20 -4.96
C ASP A 125 8.59 -16.74 -3.61
N ALA A 126 8.75 -15.46 -3.28
CA ALA A 126 8.15 -14.88 -2.09
C ALA A 126 6.61 -14.84 -2.17
N ALA A 127 6.03 -14.61 -3.34
CA ALA A 127 4.58 -14.65 -3.54
C ALA A 127 4.04 -16.08 -3.39
N HIS A 128 4.70 -17.08 -3.98
CA HIS A 128 4.36 -18.49 -3.81
C HIS A 128 4.39 -18.89 -2.33
N ARG A 129 5.49 -18.58 -1.66
CA ARG A 129 5.65 -18.83 -0.22
C ARG A 129 4.60 -18.11 0.63
N ALA A 130 4.18 -16.89 0.22
CA ALA A 130 3.11 -16.16 0.90
C ALA A 130 1.77 -16.87 0.78
N GLU A 131 1.46 -17.43 -0.39
CA GLU A 131 0.26 -18.24 -0.59
C GLU A 131 0.28 -19.50 0.32
N GLU A 132 1.41 -20.19 0.43
CA GLU A 132 1.57 -21.33 1.36
C GLU A 132 1.41 -20.92 2.84
N ALA A 133 1.81 -19.70 3.19
CA ALA A 133 1.59 -19.14 4.52
C ALA A 133 0.16 -18.63 4.75
N GLY A 134 -0.76 -18.80 3.78
CA GLY A 134 -2.17 -18.45 3.89
C GLY A 134 -2.49 -16.98 3.66
N TYR A 135 -1.60 -16.22 3.04
CA TYR A 135 -1.95 -14.87 2.57
C TYR A 135 -2.93 -14.94 1.39
N ASP A 136 -3.88 -14.02 1.33
CA ASP A 136 -4.79 -13.87 0.20
C ASP A 136 -4.13 -13.18 -1.01
N GLY A 137 -2.93 -12.65 -0.81
CA GLY A 137 -2.17 -11.98 -1.85
C GLY A 137 -0.93 -11.26 -1.34
N VAL A 138 -0.32 -10.50 -2.25
CA VAL A 138 0.85 -9.66 -1.95
C VAL A 138 0.63 -8.22 -2.45
N GLN A 139 1.38 -7.29 -1.87
CA GLN A 139 1.52 -5.93 -2.38
C GLN A 139 2.97 -5.67 -2.76
N ILE A 140 3.25 -5.43 -4.04
CA ILE A 140 4.56 -5.02 -4.54
C ILE A 140 4.86 -3.61 -4.00
N HIS A 141 5.97 -3.44 -3.28
CA HIS A 141 6.37 -2.14 -2.76
C HIS A 141 7.27 -1.38 -3.75
N ALA A 142 6.67 -0.52 -4.57
CA ALA A 142 7.35 0.32 -5.56
C ALA A 142 7.29 1.82 -5.19
N ALA A 143 7.48 2.15 -3.91
CA ALA A 143 7.34 3.51 -3.38
C ALA A 143 8.42 3.84 -2.34
N HIS A 144 8.49 5.11 -1.94
CA HIS A 144 9.20 5.61 -0.74
C HIS A 144 10.73 5.48 -0.80
N PHE A 145 11.33 5.50 -1.99
CA PHE A 145 12.75 5.22 -2.23
C PHE A 145 13.23 3.84 -1.79
N PHE A 146 12.31 2.89 -1.50
CA PHE A 146 12.67 1.49 -1.41
C PHE A 146 13.07 0.95 -2.79
N TYR A 147 13.72 -0.19 -2.80
CA TYR A 147 14.48 -0.71 -3.94
C TYR A 147 13.75 -0.62 -5.30
N LEU A 148 12.53 -1.14 -5.41
CA LEU A 148 11.79 -1.11 -6.68
C LEU A 148 11.41 0.31 -7.12
N SER A 149 11.20 1.25 -6.18
CA SER A 149 10.94 2.64 -6.55
C SER A 149 12.17 3.34 -7.12
N LYS A 150 13.37 2.85 -6.82
CA LYS A 150 14.60 3.35 -7.45
C LYS A 150 14.66 2.94 -8.92
N PHE A 151 14.22 1.73 -9.28
CA PHE A 151 14.17 1.30 -10.67
C PHE A 151 13.28 2.16 -11.54
N ILE A 152 12.13 2.61 -11.04
CA ILE A 152 11.19 3.43 -11.82
C ILE A 152 11.55 4.92 -11.82
N SER A 153 12.48 5.36 -10.98
CA SER A 153 12.92 6.75 -10.88
C SER A 153 14.02 7.06 -11.89
N PRO A 154 13.83 8.04 -12.79
CA PRO A 154 14.91 8.47 -13.68
C PRO A 154 16.07 9.14 -12.93
N LEU A 155 15.87 9.56 -11.68
CA LEU A 155 16.90 10.11 -10.81
C LEU A 155 17.90 9.05 -10.31
N LEU A 156 17.48 7.78 -10.22
CA LEU A 156 18.22 6.70 -9.57
C LEU A 156 18.50 5.51 -10.49
N ASN A 157 17.87 5.47 -11.67
CA ASN A 157 18.06 4.43 -12.67
C ASN A 157 18.59 5.05 -13.96
N HIS A 158 19.91 4.93 -14.18
CA HIS A 158 20.62 5.39 -15.38
C HIS A 158 21.03 4.23 -16.29
N ARG A 159 20.44 3.05 -16.10
CA ARG A 159 20.71 1.86 -16.91
C ARG A 159 20.44 2.11 -18.39
N THR A 160 21.25 1.48 -19.23
CA THR A 160 21.12 1.55 -20.69
C THR A 160 20.63 0.26 -21.32
N ASP A 161 20.42 -0.79 -20.51
CA ASP A 161 19.81 -2.05 -20.92
C ASP A 161 18.27 -1.98 -20.89
N ARG A 162 17.61 -3.14 -21.06
CA ARG A 162 16.14 -3.23 -21.12
C ARG A 162 15.40 -2.78 -19.83
N TYR A 163 16.11 -2.62 -18.70
CA TYR A 163 15.56 -2.15 -17.44
C TYR A 163 15.77 -0.66 -17.18
N GLY A 164 16.28 0.09 -18.17
CA GLY A 164 16.55 1.53 -18.11
C GLY A 164 16.04 2.29 -19.33
N GLY A 165 16.67 3.42 -19.62
CA GLY A 165 16.35 4.26 -20.75
C GLY A 165 15.07 5.08 -20.57
N ASP A 166 13.96 4.68 -21.18
CA ASP A 166 12.66 5.34 -21.03
C ASP A 166 11.86 4.80 -19.83
N GLN A 167 10.68 5.38 -19.55
CA GLN A 167 9.85 4.92 -18.43
C GLN A 167 9.30 3.51 -18.60
N ARG A 168 9.15 3.03 -19.85
CA ARG A 168 8.73 1.65 -20.10
C ARG A 168 9.83 0.67 -19.71
N GLY A 169 11.07 0.97 -20.07
CA GLY A 169 12.24 0.19 -19.67
C GLY A 169 12.43 0.20 -18.15
N ARG A 170 12.36 1.36 -17.50
CA ARG A 170 12.44 1.45 -16.03
C ARG A 170 11.33 0.68 -15.31
N THR A 171 10.13 0.58 -15.88
CA THR A 171 9.01 -0.16 -15.29
C THR A 171 9.08 -1.67 -15.58
N ARG A 172 9.94 -2.13 -16.48
CA ARG A 172 10.02 -3.53 -16.91
C ARG A 172 10.19 -4.50 -15.73
N ILE A 173 11.01 -4.16 -14.75
CA ILE A 173 11.20 -5.02 -13.57
C ILE A 173 9.86 -5.30 -12.85
N LEU A 174 9.01 -4.27 -12.66
CA LEU A 174 7.69 -4.45 -12.03
C LEU A 174 6.78 -5.33 -12.86
N TYR A 175 6.80 -5.16 -14.18
CA TYR A 175 6.03 -5.98 -15.11
C TYR A 175 6.45 -7.45 -15.05
N GLU A 176 7.76 -7.73 -15.07
CA GLU A 176 8.30 -9.09 -15.02
C GLU A 176 8.05 -9.73 -13.65
N ILE A 177 8.18 -8.99 -12.55
CA ILE A 177 7.78 -9.44 -11.20
C ILE A 177 6.31 -9.85 -11.16
N LEU A 178 5.40 -9.02 -11.68
CA LEU A 178 3.97 -9.35 -11.72
C LEU A 178 3.72 -10.65 -12.49
N LYS A 179 4.39 -10.84 -13.63
CA LYS A 179 4.26 -12.06 -14.44
C LYS A 179 4.77 -13.28 -13.68
N ASP A 180 5.98 -13.23 -13.13
CA ASP A 180 6.56 -14.33 -12.38
C ASP A 180 5.71 -14.70 -11.15
N MET A 181 5.18 -13.72 -10.43
CA MET A 181 4.22 -13.95 -9.35
C MET A 181 2.96 -14.68 -9.85
N ARG A 182 2.37 -14.24 -10.99
CA ARG A 182 1.18 -14.88 -11.57
C ARG A 182 1.42 -16.31 -12.00
N GLU A 183 2.61 -16.61 -12.52
CA GLU A 183 2.99 -17.97 -12.94
C GLU A 183 3.17 -18.91 -11.74
N LYS A 184 3.57 -18.38 -10.59
CA LYS A 184 3.90 -19.16 -9.38
C LYS A 184 2.76 -19.24 -8.35
N THR A 185 1.67 -18.50 -8.54
CA THR A 185 0.55 -18.46 -7.59
C THR A 185 -0.77 -18.86 -8.26
N SER A 186 -1.77 -19.21 -7.44
CA SER A 186 -3.11 -19.55 -7.94
C SER A 186 -3.80 -18.36 -8.65
N PRO A 187 -4.77 -18.64 -9.53
CA PRO A 187 -5.50 -17.58 -10.24
C PRO A 187 -6.25 -16.60 -9.33
N ASP A 188 -6.57 -17.01 -8.10
CA ASP A 188 -7.31 -16.20 -7.14
C ASP A 188 -6.40 -15.36 -6.24
N PHE A 189 -5.09 -15.66 -6.20
CA PHE A 189 -4.13 -14.93 -5.40
C PHE A 189 -4.02 -13.46 -5.84
N LEU A 190 -4.22 -12.53 -4.93
CA LEU A 190 -4.21 -11.10 -5.22
C LEU A 190 -2.78 -10.58 -5.37
N ILE A 191 -2.52 -9.82 -6.43
CA ILE A 191 -1.27 -9.09 -6.59
C ILE A 191 -1.61 -7.62 -6.77
N THR A 192 -1.29 -6.82 -5.78
CA THR A 192 -1.49 -5.37 -5.77
C THR A 192 -0.16 -4.63 -5.78
N MET A 193 -0.19 -3.32 -5.96
CA MET A 193 1.04 -2.51 -5.96
C MET A 193 0.82 -1.21 -5.19
N LYS A 194 1.83 -0.80 -4.42
CA LYS A 194 1.95 0.57 -3.92
C LYS A 194 3.06 1.27 -4.68
N ILE A 195 2.76 2.44 -5.27
CA ILE A 195 3.68 3.16 -6.15
C ILE A 195 3.70 4.66 -5.85
N ASN A 196 4.86 5.30 -6.01
CA ASN A 196 4.98 6.75 -5.98
C ASN A 196 4.26 7.40 -7.15
N SER A 197 3.46 8.43 -6.90
CA SER A 197 2.88 9.29 -7.94
C SER A 197 3.87 10.32 -8.48
N THR A 198 4.86 10.70 -7.69
CA THR A 198 6.04 11.51 -8.05
C THR A 198 7.16 11.24 -7.06
N ASP A 199 8.40 11.57 -7.41
CA ASP A 199 9.51 11.55 -6.45
C ASP A 199 9.62 12.84 -5.64
N GLU A 200 8.94 13.89 -6.04
CA GLU A 200 8.99 15.24 -5.43
C GLU A 200 10.38 15.91 -5.51
N TYR A 201 11.26 15.40 -6.37
CA TYR A 201 12.61 15.95 -6.62
C TYR A 201 12.79 16.29 -8.11
N PRO A 202 13.53 17.36 -8.45
CA PRO A 202 13.89 17.67 -9.82
C PRO A 202 14.62 16.50 -10.50
N GLY A 203 14.20 16.15 -11.71
CA GLY A 203 14.76 15.01 -12.45
C GLY A 203 14.25 13.62 -12.01
N GLY A 204 13.44 13.55 -10.96
CA GLY A 204 12.83 12.30 -10.49
C GLY A 204 11.54 11.93 -11.25
N LEU A 205 10.89 10.86 -10.81
CA LEU A 205 9.63 10.37 -11.35
C LEU A 205 8.57 11.48 -11.39
N THR A 206 8.03 11.73 -12.58
CA THR A 206 6.93 12.69 -12.78
C THR A 206 5.57 12.01 -12.79
N GLY A 207 4.48 12.79 -12.67
CA GLY A 207 3.12 12.26 -12.82
C GLY A 207 2.88 11.60 -14.19
N LYS A 208 3.57 12.02 -15.25
CA LYS A 208 3.51 11.37 -16.56
C LYS A 208 4.17 9.99 -16.53
N ASP A 209 5.34 9.87 -15.92
CA ASP A 209 6.05 8.60 -15.74
C ASP A 209 5.24 7.62 -14.90
N PHE A 210 4.65 8.10 -13.81
CA PHE A 210 3.71 7.35 -12.97
C PHE A 210 2.55 6.77 -13.79
N HIS A 211 1.91 7.57 -14.67
CA HIS A 211 0.82 7.07 -15.52
C HIS A 211 1.31 6.02 -16.52
N VAL A 212 2.51 6.17 -17.10
CA VAL A 212 3.10 5.15 -17.97
C VAL A 212 3.29 3.83 -17.21
N SER A 213 3.88 3.89 -16.02
CA SER A 213 4.08 2.71 -15.18
C SER A 213 2.77 2.03 -14.79
N CYS A 214 1.80 2.80 -14.31
CA CYS A 214 0.51 2.26 -13.90
C CYS A 214 -0.29 1.65 -15.06
N LYS A 215 -0.24 2.25 -16.26
CA LYS A 215 -0.87 1.67 -17.46
C LYS A 215 -0.24 0.33 -17.86
N LEU A 216 1.08 0.22 -17.79
CA LEU A 216 1.76 -1.05 -18.07
C LEU A 216 1.33 -2.13 -17.08
N MET A 217 1.27 -1.81 -15.78
CA MET A 217 0.87 -2.74 -14.74
C MET A 217 -0.62 -3.11 -14.83
N ALA A 218 -1.51 -2.15 -15.15
CA ALA A 218 -2.93 -2.40 -15.37
C ALA A 218 -3.15 -3.36 -16.55
N ASN A 219 -2.47 -3.12 -17.68
CA ASN A 219 -2.54 -3.98 -18.86
C ASN A 219 -1.94 -5.38 -18.60
N ALA A 220 -1.01 -5.50 -17.66
CA ALA A 220 -0.42 -6.77 -17.24
C ALA A 220 -1.29 -7.55 -16.24
N GLY A 221 -2.39 -6.96 -15.74
CA GLY A 221 -3.34 -7.63 -14.86
C GLY A 221 -3.04 -7.49 -13.36
N ILE A 222 -2.49 -6.35 -12.93
CA ILE A 222 -2.44 -5.99 -11.50
C ILE A 222 -3.87 -5.85 -10.95
N ASP A 223 -4.13 -6.25 -9.70
CA ASP A 223 -5.50 -6.28 -9.16
C ASP A 223 -5.96 -4.94 -8.57
N ALA A 224 -5.05 -4.16 -8.01
CA ALA A 224 -5.31 -2.82 -7.49
C ALA A 224 -4.02 -2.02 -7.35
N ILE A 225 -4.13 -0.69 -7.38
CA ILE A 225 -3.00 0.24 -7.24
C ILE A 225 -3.25 1.18 -6.07
N GLU A 226 -2.40 1.13 -5.04
CA GLU A 226 -2.38 2.10 -3.94
C GLU A 226 -1.44 3.26 -4.29
N VAL A 227 -2.01 4.46 -4.45
CA VAL A 227 -1.29 5.67 -4.87
C VAL A 227 -0.59 6.32 -3.70
N SER A 228 0.73 6.47 -3.77
CA SER A 228 1.56 7.03 -2.70
C SER A 228 2.56 8.07 -3.24
N GLY A 229 3.56 8.42 -2.45
CA GLY A 229 4.66 9.33 -2.81
C GLY A 229 5.70 9.39 -1.70
N ASN A 230 6.84 10.01 -1.94
CA ASN A 230 7.92 10.07 -0.97
C ASN A 230 7.57 10.90 0.27
N GLY A 231 6.75 11.92 0.14
CA GLY A 231 6.20 12.69 1.25
C GLY A 231 5.08 12.00 2.04
N THR A 232 5.24 10.73 2.40
CA THR A 232 4.16 9.85 2.90
C THR A 232 3.58 10.22 4.26
N SER A 233 4.34 10.91 5.08
CA SER A 233 4.00 11.10 6.50
C SER A 233 3.85 12.56 6.87
N HIS A 234 3.02 13.27 6.12
CA HIS A 234 2.74 14.68 6.41
C HIS A 234 2.27 14.89 7.84
N THR A 235 2.80 15.92 8.49
CA THR A 235 2.36 16.43 9.79
C THR A 235 1.21 17.42 9.64
N GLY A 236 0.52 17.74 10.73
CA GLY A 236 -0.48 18.81 10.73
C GLY A 236 -1.74 18.53 9.91
N ILE A 237 -2.04 17.26 9.60
CA ILE A 237 -3.28 16.92 8.93
C ILE A 237 -4.45 17.13 9.88
N LYS A 238 -5.46 17.86 9.41
CA LYS A 238 -6.70 18.18 10.12
C LYS A 238 -7.88 17.56 9.39
N ALA A 239 -8.75 16.91 10.14
CA ALA A 239 -10.00 16.35 9.63
C ALA A 239 -10.84 17.40 8.90
N GLY A 240 -11.40 17.04 7.77
CA GLY A 240 -12.24 17.92 6.95
C GLY A 240 -11.51 19.01 6.17
N GLN A 241 -10.19 19.20 6.37
CA GLN A 241 -9.45 20.33 5.78
C GLN A 241 -8.44 19.89 4.72
N ASN A 242 -7.37 19.18 5.12
CA ASN A 242 -6.23 18.86 4.26
C ASN A 242 -5.97 17.35 4.18
N GLU A 243 -7.00 16.55 4.30
CA GLU A 243 -6.99 15.10 4.11
C GLU A 243 -6.84 14.72 2.64
N GLY A 244 -6.36 13.50 2.37
CA GLY A 244 -6.32 12.95 1.02
C GLY A 244 -5.27 13.61 0.13
N TYR A 245 -4.07 13.87 0.64
CA TYR A 245 -3.03 14.59 -0.12
C TYR A 245 -2.53 13.86 -1.38
N PHE A 246 -2.82 12.56 -1.56
CA PHE A 246 -2.61 11.84 -2.83
C PHE A 246 -3.86 11.78 -3.70
N ARG A 247 -4.99 12.40 -3.28
CA ARG A 247 -6.26 12.37 -4.03
C ARG A 247 -6.11 12.83 -5.47
N ALA A 248 -5.42 13.97 -5.70
CA ALA A 248 -5.26 14.51 -7.05
C ALA A 248 -4.53 13.53 -8.00
N ALA A 249 -3.53 12.82 -7.51
CA ALA A 249 -2.83 11.80 -8.29
C ALA A 249 -3.71 10.56 -8.53
N ALA A 250 -4.44 10.11 -7.50
CA ALA A 250 -5.36 8.97 -7.60
C ALA A 250 -6.50 9.23 -8.59
N MET A 251 -7.08 10.43 -8.57
CA MET A 251 -8.14 10.85 -9.51
C MET A 251 -7.65 10.87 -10.96
N ARG A 252 -6.45 11.44 -11.20
CA ARG A 252 -5.85 11.42 -12.55
C ARG A 252 -5.53 10.01 -13.04
N LEU A 253 -5.07 9.13 -12.14
CA LEU A 253 -4.83 7.73 -12.49
C LEU A 253 -6.15 7.04 -12.86
N ALA A 254 -7.23 7.32 -12.12
CA ALA A 254 -8.57 6.77 -12.38
C ALA A 254 -9.11 7.09 -13.78
N GLU A 255 -8.61 8.15 -14.43
CA GLU A 255 -8.99 8.51 -15.80
C GLU A 255 -8.27 7.65 -16.88
N VAL A 256 -7.18 6.98 -16.51
CA VAL A 256 -6.27 6.37 -17.49
C VAL A 256 -6.03 4.87 -17.31
N VAL A 257 -6.56 4.26 -16.26
CA VAL A 257 -6.49 2.81 -16.00
C VAL A 257 -7.85 2.23 -15.60
N ASP A 258 -8.03 0.93 -15.87
CA ASP A 258 -9.29 0.22 -15.59
C ASP A 258 -9.24 -0.69 -14.36
N VAL A 259 -8.22 -0.52 -13.51
CA VAL A 259 -8.08 -1.28 -12.26
C VAL A 259 -8.52 -0.45 -11.04
N PRO A 260 -9.01 -1.09 -9.96
CA PRO A 260 -9.34 -0.42 -8.72
C PRO A 260 -8.19 0.39 -8.15
N ILE A 261 -8.50 1.63 -7.74
CA ILE A 261 -7.53 2.52 -7.10
C ILE A 261 -7.80 2.58 -5.61
N VAL A 262 -6.73 2.47 -4.83
CA VAL A 262 -6.74 2.58 -3.37
C VAL A 262 -6.19 3.95 -2.99
N LEU A 263 -7.02 4.79 -2.38
CA LEU A 263 -6.61 6.11 -1.92
C LEU A 263 -6.06 6.03 -0.49
N VAL A 264 -4.82 6.46 -0.31
CA VAL A 264 -4.20 6.74 0.98
C VAL A 264 -3.82 8.22 1.08
N GLY A 265 -3.43 8.69 2.24
CA GLY A 265 -2.90 10.04 2.38
C GLY A 265 -3.65 10.92 3.40
N GLY A 266 -3.46 10.65 4.68
CA GLY A 266 -3.95 11.51 5.75
C GLY A 266 -5.45 11.48 6.02
N LEU A 267 -6.19 10.52 5.49
CA LEU A 267 -7.64 10.37 5.66
C LEU A 267 -8.02 10.15 7.13
N ARG A 268 -9.06 10.84 7.62
CA ARG A 268 -9.46 10.87 9.03
C ARG A 268 -10.96 10.98 9.28
N SER A 269 -11.73 11.44 8.32
CA SER A 269 -13.18 11.68 8.46
C SER A 269 -13.98 10.90 7.43
N ILE A 270 -15.06 10.28 7.89
CA ILE A 270 -16.01 9.55 7.04
C ILE A 270 -16.59 10.44 5.95
N GLU A 271 -16.89 11.69 6.26
CA GLU A 271 -17.49 12.63 5.32
C GLU A 271 -16.58 12.84 4.10
N LYS A 272 -15.29 13.16 4.33
CA LYS A 272 -14.33 13.33 3.23
C LYS A 272 -14.07 12.03 2.47
N ILE A 273 -14.01 10.91 3.17
CA ILE A 273 -13.83 9.60 2.55
C ILE A 273 -15.01 9.29 1.62
N ASN A 274 -16.25 9.46 2.07
CA ASN A 274 -17.43 9.23 1.24
C ASN A 274 -17.50 10.22 0.06
N GLN A 275 -17.09 11.47 0.26
CA GLN A 275 -16.94 12.43 -0.84
C GLN A 275 -15.98 11.89 -1.90
N TYR A 276 -14.77 11.44 -1.51
CA TYR A 276 -13.74 10.96 -2.45
C TYR A 276 -14.13 9.68 -3.17
N LEU A 277 -14.87 8.77 -2.52
CA LEU A 277 -15.39 7.57 -3.15
C LEU A 277 -16.43 7.84 -4.25
N ASN A 278 -17.09 8.99 -4.20
CA ASN A 278 -18.21 9.36 -5.10
C ASN A 278 -17.89 10.55 -5.99
N GLU A 279 -16.69 11.10 -5.92
CA GLU A 279 -16.33 12.27 -6.68
C GLU A 279 -16.20 11.92 -8.17
N PRO A 280 -16.96 12.59 -9.07
CA PRO A 280 -16.83 12.36 -10.50
C PRO A 280 -15.48 12.86 -11.01
N THR A 281 -14.87 12.11 -11.91
CA THR A 281 -13.59 12.46 -12.55
C THR A 281 -13.63 13.82 -13.25
N ASN A 282 -14.79 14.24 -13.76
CA ASN A 282 -14.99 15.50 -14.48
C ASN A 282 -15.12 16.73 -13.59
N GLU A 283 -15.57 16.62 -12.34
CA GLU A 283 -15.65 17.77 -11.41
C GLU A 283 -14.28 18.24 -10.95
N ALA A 284 -13.31 17.35 -10.82
CA ALA A 284 -11.93 17.72 -10.52
C ALA A 284 -11.29 18.58 -11.63
N ARG A 285 -11.83 18.56 -12.87
CA ARG A 285 -11.43 19.44 -13.98
C ARG A 285 -12.04 20.84 -13.85
N ALA A 286 -13.28 20.94 -13.39
CA ALA A 286 -14.01 22.23 -13.29
C ALA A 286 -13.39 23.16 -12.22
N GLU A 287 -12.75 22.63 -11.19
CA GLU A 287 -12.07 23.42 -10.16
C GLU A 287 -10.72 24.02 -10.59
N GLY A 288 -10.33 23.90 -11.86
CA GLY A 288 -9.11 24.54 -12.41
C GLY A 288 -7.78 24.07 -11.84
N LYS A 289 -7.79 23.04 -10.99
CA LYS A 289 -6.58 22.49 -10.33
C LYS A 289 -5.91 21.38 -11.13
N LEU A 290 -6.48 21.00 -12.27
CA LEU A 290 -6.02 19.91 -13.14
C LEU A 290 -5.91 20.41 -14.58
N ALA A 291 -4.80 21.05 -14.93
CA ALA A 291 -4.48 21.30 -16.32
C ALA A 291 -4.13 19.98 -17.01
N CYS A 292 -5.10 19.36 -17.70
CA CYS A 292 -4.85 18.25 -18.60
C CYS A 292 -4.59 18.80 -20.00
N THR A 293 -3.39 18.57 -20.53
CA THR A 293 -2.97 19.03 -21.88
C THR A 293 -3.30 18.05 -23.00
N MET A 294 -4.08 16.98 -22.74
CA MET A 294 -4.46 15.99 -23.76
C MET A 294 -5.96 16.09 -24.11
N PRO A 295 -6.34 16.04 -25.38
CA PRO A 295 -7.74 16.01 -25.80
C PRO A 295 -8.38 14.67 -25.39
N CYS A 296 -9.42 14.72 -24.56
CA CYS A 296 -10.24 13.56 -24.23
C CYS A 296 -11.48 13.56 -25.12
N LYS A 297 -11.89 12.37 -25.59
CA LYS A 297 -13.12 12.20 -26.39
C LYS A 297 -14.35 12.42 -25.53
N GLU A 298 -15.36 13.10 -26.08
CA GLU A 298 -16.61 13.51 -25.40
C GLU A 298 -17.51 12.34 -24.90
N GLU A 299 -17.21 11.10 -25.26
CA GLU A 299 -18.01 9.91 -24.87
C GLU A 299 -17.74 9.40 -23.42
N GLU A 300 -16.87 10.08 -22.65
CA GLU A 300 -16.46 9.61 -21.30
C GLU A 300 -17.17 10.32 -20.15
N ALA A 301 -18.25 11.03 -20.39
CA ALA A 301 -18.91 11.91 -19.41
C ALA A 301 -19.58 11.19 -18.22
N ASP A 302 -19.70 9.89 -18.24
CA ASP A 302 -20.45 9.12 -17.21
C ASP A 302 -19.60 8.05 -16.46
N ARG A 303 -18.26 8.17 -16.51
CA ARG A 303 -17.40 7.25 -15.73
C ARG A 303 -17.36 7.67 -14.26
N GLN A 304 -17.98 6.87 -13.41
CA GLN A 304 -17.80 6.95 -11.95
C GLN A 304 -16.30 6.84 -11.60
N THR A 305 -15.88 7.54 -10.54
CA THR A 305 -14.49 7.40 -10.03
C THR A 305 -14.14 5.94 -9.79
N ARG A 306 -12.91 5.57 -10.16
CA ARG A 306 -12.34 4.24 -9.87
C ARG A 306 -11.60 4.18 -8.53
N ILE A 307 -11.70 5.20 -7.69
CA ILE A 307 -11.35 5.07 -6.28
C ILE A 307 -12.37 4.12 -5.67
N GLU A 308 -11.95 2.88 -5.44
CA GLU A 308 -12.79 1.82 -4.93
C GLU A 308 -12.53 1.53 -3.47
N TYR A 309 -11.32 1.83 -3.01
CA TYR A 309 -10.88 1.51 -1.66
C TYR A 309 -10.15 2.69 -1.02
N ILE A 310 -10.25 2.71 0.29
CA ILE A 310 -9.60 3.70 1.16
C ILE A 310 -8.59 2.97 2.04
N SER A 311 -7.38 3.48 2.13
CA SER A 311 -6.34 2.87 2.95
C SER A 311 -5.93 3.77 4.10
N LEU A 312 -5.95 3.23 5.32
CA LEU A 312 -5.65 3.94 6.56
C LEU A 312 -4.38 3.38 7.22
N SER A 313 -3.42 4.25 7.57
CA SER A 313 -2.22 3.90 8.32
C SER A 313 -2.29 4.42 9.76
N ARG A 314 -1.73 5.61 10.03
CA ARG A 314 -1.65 6.21 11.37
C ARG A 314 -2.97 6.36 12.13
N PRO A 315 -4.14 6.58 11.50
CA PRO A 315 -5.42 6.53 12.19
C PRO A 315 -5.62 5.22 12.95
N LEU A 316 -5.31 4.09 12.32
CA LEU A 316 -5.45 2.75 12.91
C LEU A 316 -4.32 2.40 13.90
N VAL A 317 -3.19 3.11 13.89
CA VAL A 317 -2.19 3.05 14.97
C VAL A 317 -2.71 3.72 16.25
N ARG A 318 -3.49 4.78 16.10
CA ARG A 318 -4.11 5.51 17.23
C ARG A 318 -5.34 4.80 17.77
N GLU A 319 -6.18 4.28 16.88
CA GLU A 319 -7.47 3.67 17.15
C GLU A 319 -7.63 2.39 16.31
N PRO A 320 -7.15 1.22 16.78
CA PRO A 320 -7.31 -0.02 16.02
C PRO A 320 -8.78 -0.36 15.70
N ASN A 321 -9.71 0.07 16.56
CA ASN A 321 -11.16 -0.12 16.41
C ASN A 321 -11.89 1.05 15.72
N LEU A 322 -11.18 1.96 15.06
CA LEU A 322 -11.76 3.14 14.42
C LEU A 322 -12.88 2.78 13.43
N ILE A 323 -12.68 1.75 12.62
CA ILE A 323 -13.63 1.34 11.58
C ILE A 323 -14.90 0.81 12.22
N GLN A 324 -14.78 -0.05 13.24
CA GLN A 324 -15.93 -0.56 13.99
C GLN A 324 -16.69 0.58 14.66
N ARG A 325 -15.98 1.53 15.29
CA ARG A 325 -16.59 2.72 15.89
C ARG A 325 -17.42 3.52 14.90
N TRP A 326 -16.91 3.73 13.70
CA TRP A 326 -17.63 4.40 12.62
C TRP A 326 -18.87 3.61 12.16
N GLN A 327 -18.75 2.28 12.06
CA GLN A 327 -19.85 1.39 11.68
C GLN A 327 -20.96 1.38 12.75
N ASP A 328 -20.60 1.50 14.02
CA ASP A 328 -21.53 1.59 15.15
C ASP A 328 -22.21 2.98 15.28
N GLY A 329 -21.93 3.91 14.36
CA GLY A 329 -22.58 5.22 14.27
C GLY A 329 -21.83 6.39 14.94
N ASP A 330 -20.69 6.13 15.60
CA ASP A 330 -19.83 7.23 16.07
C ASP A 330 -18.91 7.71 14.95
N THR A 331 -19.41 8.63 14.14
CA THR A 331 -18.75 9.16 12.94
C THR A 331 -17.70 10.24 13.20
N ARG A 332 -17.41 10.56 14.47
CA ARG A 332 -16.35 11.53 14.81
C ARG A 332 -15.03 11.17 14.11
N PRO A 333 -14.28 12.17 13.62
CA PRO A 333 -13.00 11.93 12.99
C PRO A 333 -12.02 11.12 13.85
N SER A 334 -11.04 10.50 13.22
CA SER A 334 -9.96 9.81 13.94
C SER A 334 -9.20 10.75 14.88
N LEU A 335 -8.89 10.27 16.06
CA LEU A 335 -8.09 10.97 17.08
C LEU A 335 -6.60 11.14 16.71
N CYS A 336 -6.14 10.63 15.58
CA CYS A 336 -4.76 10.77 15.14
C CYS A 336 -4.49 12.22 14.68
N VAL A 337 -3.56 12.89 15.35
CA VAL A 337 -3.20 14.30 15.09
C VAL A 337 -2.01 14.47 14.15
N SER A 338 -1.54 13.42 13.48
CA SER A 338 -0.40 13.45 12.56
C SER A 338 0.91 14.00 13.14
N CYS A 339 1.16 13.80 14.42
CA CYS A 339 2.40 14.27 15.06
C CYS A 339 3.65 13.48 14.68
N ASN A 340 3.50 12.33 14.01
CA ASN A 340 4.58 11.40 13.62
C ASN A 340 5.40 10.81 14.77
N THR A 341 5.02 11.04 16.01
CA THR A 341 5.76 10.53 17.19
C THR A 341 5.76 9.00 17.24
N CYS A 342 4.76 8.33 16.65
CA CYS A 342 4.73 6.87 16.57
C CYS A 342 5.96 6.27 15.88
N TYR A 343 6.61 6.96 14.94
CA TYR A 343 7.86 6.49 14.32
C TYR A 343 9.07 6.47 15.27
N ARG A 344 8.95 7.04 16.47
CA ARG A 344 10.01 7.13 17.48
C ARG A 344 9.69 6.34 18.75
N THR A 345 8.56 5.62 18.77
CA THR A 345 8.15 4.79 19.90
C THR A 345 8.47 3.33 19.63
N PRO A 346 8.77 2.51 20.65
CA PRO A 346 8.88 1.06 20.48
C PRO A 346 7.62 0.48 19.84
N GLY A 347 7.79 -0.42 18.85
CA GLY A 347 6.69 -1.03 18.13
C GLY A 347 5.81 -0.05 17.36
N HIS A 348 6.32 1.13 17.06
CA HIS A 348 5.62 2.23 16.36
C HIS A 348 4.23 2.55 16.93
N GLN A 349 4.06 2.38 18.24
CA GLN A 349 2.80 2.61 18.95
C GLN A 349 2.47 4.11 19.07
N CYS A 350 1.20 4.45 19.19
CA CYS A 350 0.80 5.83 19.41
C CYS A 350 1.19 6.32 20.80
N ILE A 351 1.95 7.43 20.87
CA ILE A 351 2.41 8.02 22.15
C ILE A 351 1.24 8.34 23.11
N PHE A 352 0.07 8.71 22.59
CA PHE A 352 -1.11 8.99 23.40
C PHE A 352 -1.69 7.71 24.02
N ASN A 353 -1.58 6.55 23.36
CA ASN A 353 -2.00 5.27 23.91
C ASN A 353 -1.04 4.83 25.02
N LEU A 354 0.27 4.96 24.82
CA LEU A 354 1.29 4.64 25.81
C LEU A 354 1.12 5.46 27.10
N ARG A 355 0.85 6.77 27.00
CA ARG A 355 0.60 7.65 28.15
C ARG A 355 -0.66 7.27 28.91
N LYS A 356 -1.74 6.86 28.23
CA LYS A 356 -2.98 6.42 28.87
C LYS A 356 -2.76 5.15 29.69
N ASN A 357 -2.05 4.17 29.16
CA ASN A 357 -1.74 2.91 29.86
C ASN A 357 -0.85 3.15 31.08
N SER A 358 0.13 4.06 31.00
CA SER A 358 0.99 4.43 32.12
C SER A 358 0.23 5.12 33.28
N SER A 359 -0.83 5.85 32.94
CA SER A 359 -1.69 6.52 33.95
C SER A 359 -2.65 5.55 34.63
N SER A 360 -3.08 4.51 33.93
CA SER A 360 -3.98 3.46 34.48
C SER A 360 -3.27 2.51 35.40
N ASN A 361 -1.96 2.28 35.21
CA ASN A 361 -1.14 1.41 36.10
C ASN A 361 -0.62 2.11 37.36
N ARG A 362 -0.93 3.40 37.57
CA ARG A 362 -0.57 4.17 38.77
C ARG A 362 -1.75 4.38 39.71
N LYS A 363 -2.89 3.80 39.45
CA LYS A 363 -4.07 3.73 40.33
C LYS A 363 -4.27 2.31 40.82
#